data_fc0f015e3c8e0176f1ec80ab443cd2ea
#
_entry.id   fc0f015e3c8e0176f1ec80ab443cd2ea
#
_cell.length_a   1.000
_cell.length_b   1.000
_cell.length_c   1.000
_cell.angle_alpha   90.00
_cell.angle_beta   90.00
_cell.angle_gamma   90.00
#
_symmetry.space_group_name_H-M   'P 1'
#
loop_
_entity.id
_entity.type
_entity.pdbx_description
1 polymer ?
#
loop_
_entity_poly.entity_id
_entity_poly.type
_entity_poly.pdbx_seq_one_letter_code
_entity_poly.pdbx_strand_id
1 'polypeptide(L)'
;MTATFWVTSDCNLSCKYCYEGDSKLKLNMSKDTVDKSIEFIFNYFKDICEDELVIPIHGGEPFLAFDTIKYIVHRMKKECEKREINVYFATTTNATILTDEMVEFIVKEIPNISVSIDGDKNTHDKMRPFKNGNETHKIVLENTHKLFDYLPNMRIRSTFDSTTVNNLFNDIKFLIDEGFKYIVPAQDFYDKNWDKDKLDILENEMRKIKEYIKEK
;
A
#
# COMPACT_ATOMS: atom_id res chain seq x y z
N MET A 1 8.00 18.68 3.39
CA MET A 1 6.71 18.52 4.12
C MET A 1 5.92 17.33 3.61
N THR A 2 5.04 16.71 4.44
CA THR A 2 4.15 15.61 4.00
C THR A 2 2.69 15.94 4.31
N ALA A 3 1.79 15.75 3.35
CA ALA A 3 0.34 15.93 3.51
C ALA A 3 -0.43 14.76 2.89
N THR A 4 -1.15 14.00 3.71
CA THR A 4 -1.84 12.79 3.28
C THR A 4 -3.28 13.07 2.86
N PHE A 5 -3.69 12.55 1.70
CA PHE A 5 -5.09 12.53 1.25
C PHE A 5 -5.70 11.17 1.49
N TRP A 6 -6.82 11.14 2.19
CA TRP A 6 -7.63 9.94 2.41
C TRP A 6 -8.82 9.95 1.47
N VAL A 7 -8.67 9.34 0.28
CA VAL A 7 -9.60 9.57 -0.83
C VAL A 7 -10.91 8.80 -0.72
N THR A 8 -10.90 7.67 -0.02
CA THR A 8 -12.10 6.83 0.20
C THR A 8 -11.96 5.98 1.45
N SER A 9 -13.08 5.71 2.11
CA SER A 9 -13.16 4.67 3.15
C SER A 9 -13.65 3.32 2.61
N ASP A 10 -14.02 3.22 1.32
CA ASP A 10 -14.42 1.96 0.72
C ASP A 10 -13.21 1.10 0.35
N CYS A 11 -13.35 -0.20 0.52
CA CYS A 11 -12.41 -1.21 0.08
C CYS A 11 -13.18 -2.40 -0.45
N ASN A 12 -12.65 -3.12 -1.41
CA ASN A 12 -13.24 -4.33 -1.95
C ASN A 12 -12.78 -5.61 -1.22
N LEU A 13 -11.79 -5.50 -0.31
CA LEU A 13 -11.30 -6.58 0.52
C LEU A 13 -11.87 -6.54 1.95
N SER A 14 -11.74 -7.67 2.66
CA SER A 14 -12.04 -7.85 4.07
C SER A 14 -10.83 -8.46 4.77
N CYS A 15 -9.71 -7.72 4.81
CA CYS A 15 -8.48 -8.17 5.44
C CYS A 15 -8.68 -8.34 6.94
N LYS A 16 -8.21 -9.46 7.51
CA LYS A 16 -8.47 -9.80 8.91
C LYS A 16 -7.80 -8.88 9.93
N TYR A 17 -6.70 -8.26 9.54
CA TYR A 17 -5.94 -7.30 10.35
C TYR A 17 -6.21 -5.84 9.97
N CYS A 18 -7.27 -5.57 9.20
CA CYS A 18 -7.54 -4.22 8.72
C CYS A 18 -7.86 -3.26 9.87
N TYR A 19 -7.04 -2.26 10.08
CA TYR A 19 -7.24 -1.24 11.14
C TYR A 19 -8.44 -0.31 10.87
N GLU A 20 -8.88 -0.21 9.60
CA GLU A 20 -10.11 0.50 9.22
C GLU A 20 -11.37 -0.24 9.68
N GLY A 21 -11.26 -1.56 9.93
CA GLY A 21 -12.37 -2.41 10.29
C GLY A 21 -13.45 -2.50 9.20
N ASP A 22 -14.63 -2.97 9.60
CA ASP A 22 -15.81 -3.01 8.73
C ASP A 22 -16.53 -1.65 8.73
N SER A 23 -15.86 -0.58 8.26
CA SER A 23 -16.54 0.71 8.11
C SER A 23 -17.77 0.55 7.21
N LYS A 24 -18.94 0.78 7.78
CA LYS A 24 -20.20 0.74 7.04
C LYS A 24 -20.43 1.97 6.16
N LEU A 25 -19.65 3.02 6.38
CA LEU A 25 -19.77 4.28 5.65
C LEU A 25 -18.79 4.27 4.48
N LYS A 26 -19.33 4.18 3.27
CA LYS A 26 -18.55 4.33 2.03
C LYS A 26 -18.49 5.81 1.67
N LEU A 27 -17.49 6.49 2.18
CA LEU A 27 -17.26 7.91 1.93
C LEU A 27 -16.15 8.08 0.90
N ASN A 28 -16.42 8.91 -0.11
CA ASN A 28 -15.42 9.34 -1.06
C ASN A 28 -15.16 10.84 -0.88
N MET A 29 -13.89 11.24 -0.97
CA MET A 29 -13.51 12.64 -0.91
C MET A 29 -14.09 13.39 -2.11
N SER A 30 -14.85 14.46 -1.88
CA SER A 30 -15.40 15.30 -2.93
C SER A 30 -14.34 16.22 -3.54
N LYS A 31 -14.57 16.71 -4.76
CA LYS A 31 -13.68 17.72 -5.39
C LYS A 31 -13.59 19.00 -4.56
N ASP A 32 -14.69 19.43 -3.95
CA ASP A 32 -14.70 20.60 -3.05
C ASP A 32 -13.79 20.36 -1.83
N THR A 33 -13.84 19.17 -1.24
CA THR A 33 -12.95 18.79 -0.14
C THR A 33 -11.48 18.77 -0.59
N VAL A 34 -11.20 18.23 -1.77
CA VAL A 34 -9.84 18.25 -2.35
C VAL A 34 -9.35 19.68 -2.50
N ASP A 35 -10.15 20.56 -3.09
CA ASP A 35 -9.76 21.95 -3.32
C ASP A 35 -9.49 22.71 -2.02
N LYS A 36 -10.34 22.56 -1.02
CA LYS A 36 -10.15 23.15 0.32
C LYS A 36 -8.92 22.58 1.03
N SER A 37 -8.64 21.29 0.86
CA SER A 37 -7.44 20.65 1.43
C SER A 37 -6.18 21.19 0.77
N ILE A 38 -6.18 21.37 -0.54
CA ILE A 38 -5.06 21.97 -1.28
C ILE A 38 -4.83 23.42 -0.83
N GLU A 39 -5.89 24.22 -0.70
CA GLU A 39 -5.79 25.58 -0.19
C GLU A 39 -5.20 25.62 1.23
N PHE A 40 -5.67 24.74 2.10
CA PHE A 40 -5.13 24.59 3.46
C PHE A 40 -3.64 24.25 3.45
N ILE A 41 -3.22 23.25 2.65
CA ILE A 41 -1.83 22.84 2.53
C ILE A 41 -0.94 24.02 2.14
N PHE A 42 -1.31 24.78 1.11
CA PHE A 42 -0.49 25.90 0.64
C PHE A 42 -0.54 27.12 1.54
N ASN A 43 -1.63 27.33 2.27
CA ASN A 43 -1.69 28.37 3.31
C ASN A 43 -0.76 28.03 4.49
N TYR A 44 -0.64 26.75 4.84
CA TYR A 44 0.29 26.28 5.87
C TYR A 44 1.73 26.28 5.36
N PHE A 45 1.96 25.83 4.12
CA PHE A 45 3.27 25.66 3.50
C PHE A 45 4.02 26.97 3.29
N LYS A 46 3.31 28.09 3.09
CA LYS A 46 3.93 29.41 2.84
C LYS A 46 4.88 29.88 3.94
N ASP A 47 4.69 29.39 5.18
CA ASP A 47 5.50 29.76 6.35
C ASP A 47 6.65 28.73 6.59
N ILE A 48 6.81 27.74 5.70
CA ILE A 48 7.80 26.67 5.80
C ILE A 48 8.81 26.82 4.66
N CYS A 49 10.10 26.92 5.00
CA CYS A 49 11.17 27.01 4.00
C CYS A 49 11.56 25.61 3.46
N GLU A 50 10.63 24.91 2.83
CA GLU A 50 10.85 23.64 2.14
C GLU A 50 10.45 23.81 0.68
N ASP A 51 11.19 23.15 -0.23
CA ASP A 51 10.95 23.12 -1.66
C ASP A 51 10.37 21.78 -2.15
N GLU A 52 10.11 20.85 -1.22
CA GLU A 52 9.58 19.52 -1.51
C GLU A 52 8.29 19.24 -0.73
N LEU A 53 7.32 18.66 -1.43
CA LEU A 53 6.05 18.24 -0.87
C LEU A 53 5.77 16.77 -1.22
N VAL A 54 5.62 15.92 -0.23
CA VAL A 54 5.24 14.52 -0.42
C VAL A 54 3.75 14.35 -0.14
N ILE A 55 3.03 13.74 -1.07
CA ILE A 55 1.58 13.52 -1.00
C ILE A 55 1.28 12.02 -1.02
N PRO A 56 1.23 11.38 0.15
CA PRO A 56 0.68 10.04 0.25
C PRO A 56 -0.84 10.07 -0.02
N ILE A 57 -1.30 9.18 -0.90
CA ILE A 57 -2.72 8.98 -1.20
C ILE A 57 -3.13 7.64 -0.60
N HIS A 58 -4.06 7.68 0.35
CA HIS A 58 -4.56 6.53 1.09
C HIS A 58 -6.07 6.39 0.98
N GLY A 59 -6.58 5.28 1.50
CA GLY A 59 -7.99 4.97 1.62
C GLY A 59 -8.17 3.54 2.11
N GLY A 60 -9.37 3.01 2.07
CA GLY A 60 -9.58 1.59 2.15
C GLY A 60 -8.86 0.90 0.97
N GLU A 61 -9.36 1.10 -0.26
CA GLU A 61 -8.58 0.88 -1.50
C GLU A 61 -8.60 2.16 -2.34
N PRO A 62 -7.49 2.88 -2.45
CA PRO A 62 -7.46 4.19 -3.11
C PRO A 62 -7.94 4.16 -4.56
N PHE A 63 -7.63 3.09 -5.30
CA PHE A 63 -7.99 3.00 -6.73
C PHE A 63 -9.48 2.78 -6.99
N LEU A 64 -10.31 2.51 -5.95
CA LEU A 64 -11.77 2.64 -6.07
C LEU A 64 -12.21 4.09 -6.30
N ALA A 65 -11.39 5.06 -5.92
CA ALA A 65 -11.61 6.49 -6.13
C ALA A 65 -10.63 7.08 -7.16
N PHE A 66 -10.36 6.36 -8.25
CA PHE A 66 -9.32 6.69 -9.23
C PHE A 66 -9.47 8.09 -9.84
N ASP A 67 -10.70 8.52 -10.13
CA ASP A 67 -10.94 9.88 -10.64
C ASP A 67 -10.60 10.97 -9.62
N THR A 68 -10.78 10.69 -8.34
CA THR A 68 -10.36 11.60 -7.26
C THR A 68 -8.83 11.67 -7.20
N ILE A 69 -8.14 10.52 -7.35
CA ILE A 69 -6.67 10.47 -7.40
C ILE A 69 -6.15 11.32 -8.58
N LYS A 70 -6.69 11.11 -9.78
CA LYS A 70 -6.34 11.90 -10.98
C LYS A 70 -6.53 13.41 -10.73
N TYR A 71 -7.63 13.77 -10.10
CA TYR A 71 -7.93 15.15 -9.77
C TYR A 71 -6.92 15.76 -8.78
N ILE A 72 -6.60 15.06 -7.70
CA ILE A 72 -5.59 15.47 -6.71
C ILE A 72 -4.24 15.70 -7.39
N VAL A 73 -3.75 14.71 -8.13
CA VAL A 73 -2.45 14.78 -8.80
C VAL A 73 -2.39 15.98 -9.75
N HIS A 74 -3.41 16.15 -10.58
CA HIS A 74 -3.47 17.28 -11.51
C HIS A 74 -3.47 18.64 -10.77
N ARG A 75 -4.32 18.79 -9.74
CA ARG A 75 -4.45 20.02 -8.99
C ARG A 75 -3.19 20.37 -8.20
N MET A 76 -2.60 19.37 -7.53
CA MET A 76 -1.36 19.56 -6.77
C MET A 76 -0.20 19.96 -7.66
N LYS A 77 0.01 19.28 -8.79
CA LYS A 77 1.06 19.63 -9.76
C LYS A 77 0.92 21.08 -10.22
N LYS A 78 -0.29 21.48 -10.61
CA LYS A 78 -0.57 22.86 -11.07
C LYS A 78 -0.26 23.91 -9.99
N GLU A 79 -0.58 23.64 -8.75
CA GLU A 79 -0.34 24.58 -7.65
C GLU A 79 1.13 24.59 -7.20
N CYS A 80 1.82 23.45 -7.26
CA CYS A 80 3.25 23.34 -6.98
C CYS A 80 4.10 24.03 -8.07
N GLU A 81 3.75 23.84 -9.34
CA GLU A 81 4.44 24.49 -10.48
C GLU A 81 4.44 26.03 -10.36
N LYS A 82 3.30 26.63 -9.97
CA LYS A 82 3.20 28.08 -9.75
C LYS A 82 4.11 28.61 -8.64
N ARG A 83 4.56 27.73 -7.74
CA ARG A 83 5.32 28.05 -6.52
C ARG A 83 6.74 27.52 -6.55
N GLU A 84 7.12 26.88 -7.66
CA GLU A 84 8.44 26.24 -7.84
C GLU A 84 8.73 25.17 -6.76
N ILE A 85 7.67 24.45 -6.34
CA ILE A 85 7.75 23.36 -5.34
C ILE A 85 7.76 22.02 -6.06
N ASN A 86 8.68 21.14 -5.67
CA ASN A 86 8.71 19.76 -6.14
C ASN A 86 7.63 18.94 -5.40
N VAL A 87 6.79 18.19 -6.14
CA VAL A 87 5.77 17.33 -5.55
C VAL A 87 5.97 15.88 -5.92
N TYR A 88 5.90 15.01 -4.91
CA TYR A 88 6.03 13.56 -5.03
C TYR A 88 4.79 12.88 -4.49
N PHE A 89 4.23 11.95 -5.28
CA PHE A 89 3.07 11.17 -4.87
C PHE A 89 3.49 9.77 -4.47
N ALA A 90 2.81 9.23 -3.45
CA ALA A 90 2.98 7.87 -2.98
C ALA A 90 1.62 7.23 -2.71
N THR A 91 1.51 5.92 -2.86
CA THR A 91 0.28 5.19 -2.51
C THR A 91 0.58 3.74 -2.15
N THR A 92 -0.40 3.11 -1.51
CA THR A 92 -0.42 1.66 -1.29
C THR A 92 -1.72 1.11 -1.83
N THR A 93 -1.68 0.02 -2.55
CA THR A 93 -2.85 -0.64 -3.13
C THR A 93 -2.89 -2.13 -2.81
N ASN A 94 -4.08 -2.70 -2.79
CA ASN A 94 -4.28 -4.15 -2.77
C ASN A 94 -4.16 -4.79 -4.15
N ALA A 95 -3.98 -3.99 -5.21
CA ALA A 95 -3.76 -4.38 -6.60
C ALA A 95 -4.85 -5.28 -7.24
N THR A 96 -6.03 -5.42 -6.65
CA THR A 96 -7.08 -6.30 -7.21
C THR A 96 -7.80 -5.72 -8.43
N ILE A 97 -7.73 -4.40 -8.67
CA ILE A 97 -8.54 -3.69 -9.68
C ILE A 97 -7.70 -2.89 -10.68
N LEU A 98 -6.40 -3.18 -10.82
CA LEU A 98 -5.52 -2.40 -11.69
C LEU A 98 -5.87 -2.65 -13.17
N THR A 99 -6.36 -1.60 -13.84
CA THR A 99 -6.53 -1.54 -15.29
C THR A 99 -5.26 -1.04 -15.97
N ASP A 100 -5.15 -1.20 -17.28
CA ASP A 100 -4.00 -0.69 -18.03
C ASP A 100 -3.88 0.85 -17.90
N GLU A 101 -5.02 1.59 -17.93
CA GLU A 101 -5.05 3.05 -17.65
C GLU A 101 -4.46 3.38 -16.27
N MET A 102 -4.82 2.60 -15.25
CA MET A 102 -4.29 2.80 -13.90
C MET A 102 -2.79 2.52 -13.84
N VAL A 103 -2.32 1.46 -14.50
CA VAL A 103 -0.88 1.13 -14.57
C VAL A 103 -0.10 2.26 -15.24
N GLU A 104 -0.53 2.74 -16.41
CA GLU A 104 0.11 3.86 -17.10
C GLU A 104 0.16 5.12 -16.22
N PHE A 105 -0.95 5.43 -15.55
CA PHE A 105 -1.03 6.57 -14.64
C PHE A 105 -0.09 6.42 -13.44
N ILE A 106 -0.04 5.24 -12.82
CA ILE A 106 0.85 4.96 -11.67
C ILE A 106 2.30 5.15 -12.09
N VAL A 107 2.71 4.53 -13.19
CA VAL A 107 4.10 4.59 -13.69
C VAL A 107 4.54 6.03 -13.92
N LYS A 108 3.65 6.85 -14.48
CA LYS A 108 3.94 8.23 -14.82
C LYS A 108 3.85 9.18 -13.63
N GLU A 109 2.85 9.03 -12.78
CA GLU A 109 2.46 10.05 -11.82
C GLU A 109 2.74 9.66 -10.36
N ILE A 110 2.73 8.36 -10.02
CA ILE A 110 2.86 7.84 -8.65
C ILE A 110 3.88 6.68 -8.59
N PRO A 111 5.11 6.85 -9.09
CA PRO A 111 6.08 5.75 -9.15
C PRO A 111 6.49 5.22 -7.75
N ASN A 112 6.22 5.98 -6.69
CA ASN A 112 6.44 5.55 -5.32
C ASN A 112 5.22 4.76 -4.79
N ILE A 113 4.97 3.61 -5.42
CA ILE A 113 3.87 2.71 -5.04
C ILE A 113 4.34 1.56 -4.17
N SER A 114 3.45 1.11 -3.29
CA SER A 114 3.57 -0.16 -2.57
C SER A 114 2.37 -1.05 -2.91
N VAL A 115 2.61 -2.34 -3.06
CA VAL A 115 1.55 -3.34 -3.23
C VAL A 115 1.50 -4.25 -2.01
N SER A 116 0.30 -4.59 -1.57
CA SER A 116 0.09 -5.43 -0.40
C SER A 116 -0.06 -6.89 -0.79
N ILE A 117 0.96 -7.72 -0.47
CA ILE A 117 0.94 -9.17 -0.66
C ILE A 117 1.53 -9.80 0.60
N ASP A 118 0.79 -10.68 1.27
CA ASP A 118 1.22 -11.24 2.56
C ASP A 118 2.14 -12.46 2.43
N GLY A 119 2.29 -13.01 1.25
CA GLY A 119 3.14 -14.18 1.00
C GLY A 119 2.53 -15.14 0.00
N ASP A 120 2.65 -16.44 0.27
CA ASP A 120 2.08 -17.48 -0.58
C ASP A 120 0.55 -17.43 -0.64
N LYS A 121 -0.03 -18.19 -1.58
CA LYS A 121 -1.48 -18.24 -1.80
C LYS A 121 -2.27 -18.52 -0.52
N ASN A 122 -1.78 -19.46 0.32
CA ASN A 122 -2.54 -19.91 1.49
C ASN A 122 -2.61 -18.81 2.55
N THR A 123 -1.47 -18.16 2.84
CA THR A 123 -1.42 -17.04 3.77
C THR A 123 -2.19 -15.84 3.23
N HIS A 124 -1.94 -15.47 1.99
CA HIS A 124 -2.57 -14.28 1.40
C HIS A 124 -4.10 -14.42 1.33
N ASP A 125 -4.64 -15.49 0.77
CA ASP A 125 -6.09 -15.67 0.62
C ASP A 125 -6.81 -15.82 1.97
N LYS A 126 -6.14 -16.41 2.97
CA LYS A 126 -6.65 -16.46 4.34
C LYS A 126 -6.79 -15.08 4.97
N MET A 127 -5.81 -14.20 4.73
CA MET A 127 -5.70 -12.91 5.42
C MET A 127 -6.34 -11.76 4.66
N ARG A 128 -6.41 -11.83 3.32
CA ARG A 128 -6.87 -10.75 2.43
C ARG A 128 -7.96 -11.18 1.44
N PRO A 129 -9.04 -11.86 1.89
CA PRO A 129 -10.12 -12.26 0.99
C PRO A 129 -10.89 -11.04 0.45
N PHE A 130 -11.58 -11.21 -0.69
CA PHE A 130 -12.65 -10.30 -1.08
C PHE A 130 -13.76 -10.26 -0.01
N LYS A 131 -14.58 -9.21 0.01
CA LYS A 131 -15.75 -9.11 0.91
C LYS A 131 -16.74 -10.27 0.77
N ASN A 132 -16.81 -10.92 -0.38
CA ASN A 132 -17.63 -12.11 -0.63
C ASN A 132 -16.94 -13.43 -0.23
N GLY A 133 -15.73 -13.36 0.35
CA GLY A 133 -14.93 -14.51 0.77
C GLY A 133 -14.08 -15.17 -0.33
N ASN A 134 -14.15 -14.68 -1.56
CA ASN A 134 -13.34 -15.22 -2.65
C ASN A 134 -11.84 -14.93 -2.48
N GLU A 135 -11.03 -15.77 -3.08
CA GLU A 135 -9.56 -15.67 -3.11
C GLU A 135 -9.10 -14.46 -3.95
N THR A 136 -7.97 -13.85 -3.55
CA THR A 136 -7.43 -12.64 -4.18
C THR A 136 -6.01 -12.81 -4.69
N HIS A 137 -5.25 -13.78 -4.18
CA HIS A 137 -3.82 -13.93 -4.44
C HIS A 137 -3.47 -13.91 -5.94
N LYS A 138 -4.18 -14.70 -6.73
CA LYS A 138 -3.89 -14.84 -8.16
C LYS A 138 -3.98 -13.48 -8.89
N ILE A 139 -5.09 -12.77 -8.73
CA ILE A 139 -5.29 -11.48 -9.41
C ILE A 139 -4.33 -10.41 -8.89
N VAL A 140 -4.03 -10.43 -7.59
CA VAL A 140 -3.07 -9.49 -6.97
C VAL A 140 -1.68 -9.74 -7.54
N LEU A 141 -1.23 -10.99 -7.62
CA LEU A 141 0.08 -11.34 -8.14
C LEU A 141 0.23 -10.97 -9.63
N GLU A 142 -0.76 -11.32 -10.46
CA GLU A 142 -0.78 -10.96 -11.89
C GLU A 142 -0.70 -9.44 -12.11
N ASN A 143 -1.49 -8.65 -11.37
CA ASN A 143 -1.47 -7.20 -11.47
C ASN A 143 -0.18 -6.59 -10.89
N THR A 144 0.39 -7.22 -9.85
CA THR A 144 1.67 -6.79 -9.28
C THR A 144 2.81 -6.97 -10.29
N HIS A 145 2.85 -8.09 -11.02
CA HIS A 145 3.85 -8.29 -12.07
C HIS A 145 3.71 -7.28 -13.20
N LYS A 146 2.50 -6.90 -13.61
CA LYS A 146 2.31 -5.81 -14.59
C LYS A 146 2.94 -4.50 -14.15
N LEU A 147 2.83 -4.15 -12.86
CA LEU A 147 3.49 -2.97 -12.31
C LEU A 147 5.01 -3.17 -12.20
N PHE A 148 5.44 -4.35 -11.80
CA PHE A 148 6.85 -4.67 -11.58
C PHE A 148 7.68 -4.56 -12.85
N ASP A 149 7.10 -4.89 -14.01
CA ASP A 149 7.74 -4.74 -15.32
C ASP A 149 8.20 -3.28 -15.60
N TYR A 150 7.45 -2.30 -15.08
CA TYR A 150 7.76 -0.87 -15.23
C TYR A 150 8.45 -0.28 -13.98
N LEU A 151 8.14 -0.79 -12.81
CA LEU A 151 8.61 -0.27 -11.52
C LEU A 151 9.31 -1.36 -10.68
N PRO A 152 10.49 -1.87 -11.11
CA PRO A 152 11.17 -2.99 -10.48
C PRO A 152 11.66 -2.70 -9.04
N ASN A 153 11.58 -1.45 -8.62
CA ASN A 153 11.95 -1.02 -7.27
C ASN A 153 10.73 -0.71 -6.38
N MET A 154 9.52 -1.04 -6.82
CA MET A 154 8.34 -0.90 -5.97
C MET A 154 8.42 -1.79 -4.72
N ARG A 155 7.70 -1.41 -3.68
CA ARG A 155 7.70 -2.15 -2.42
C ARG A 155 6.54 -3.12 -2.34
N ILE A 156 6.81 -4.33 -1.85
CA ILE A 156 5.80 -5.28 -1.40
C ILE A 156 5.64 -5.13 0.10
N ARG A 157 4.43 -4.84 0.55
CA ARG A 157 4.08 -4.80 1.97
C ARG A 157 3.39 -6.11 2.34
N SER A 158 3.96 -6.81 3.31
CA SER A 158 3.41 -8.05 3.85
C SER A 158 3.05 -7.83 5.31
N THR A 159 1.87 -8.27 5.73
CA THR A 159 1.46 -8.21 7.14
C THR A 159 1.36 -9.62 7.69
N PHE A 160 1.93 -9.83 8.86
CA PHE A 160 1.84 -11.10 9.59
C PHE A 160 1.35 -10.87 11.02
N ASP A 161 0.70 -11.87 11.57
CA ASP A 161 0.17 -11.89 12.94
C ASP A 161 0.60 -13.18 13.68
N SER A 162 0.14 -13.35 14.93
CA SER A 162 0.42 -14.54 15.73
C SER A 162 -0.13 -15.84 15.11
N THR A 163 -1.07 -15.77 14.16
CA THR A 163 -1.66 -16.95 13.48
C THR A 163 -0.95 -17.32 12.19
N THR A 164 -0.12 -16.42 11.66
CA THR A 164 0.62 -16.60 10.39
C THR A 164 2.13 -16.62 10.57
N VAL A 165 2.66 -16.23 11.74
CA VAL A 165 4.09 -16.16 12.02
C VAL A 165 4.83 -17.46 11.75
N ASN A 166 4.20 -18.63 11.93
CA ASN A 166 4.78 -19.94 11.64
C ASN A 166 5.12 -20.16 10.15
N ASN A 167 4.51 -19.40 9.25
CA ASN A 167 4.74 -19.48 7.80
C ASN A 167 5.56 -18.31 7.25
N LEU A 168 6.04 -17.43 8.10
CA LEU A 168 6.67 -16.16 7.69
C LEU A 168 7.88 -16.39 6.75
N PHE A 169 8.70 -17.39 7.02
CA PHE A 169 9.82 -17.72 6.13
C PHE A 169 9.33 -18.14 4.74
N ASN A 170 8.32 -19.01 4.63
CA ASN A 170 7.81 -19.44 3.33
C ASN A 170 7.15 -18.29 2.58
N ASP A 171 6.43 -17.40 3.29
CA ASP A 171 5.80 -16.24 2.72
C ASP A 171 6.83 -15.27 2.13
N ILE A 172 7.87 -14.94 2.88
CA ILE A 172 8.95 -14.05 2.41
C ILE A 172 9.79 -14.73 1.32
N LYS A 173 10.08 -16.03 1.47
CA LYS A 173 10.78 -16.81 0.44
C LYS A 173 10.01 -16.79 -0.88
N PHE A 174 8.68 -16.98 -0.86
CA PHE A 174 7.82 -16.89 -2.02
C PHE A 174 7.98 -15.53 -2.72
N LEU A 175 7.89 -14.43 -1.98
CA LEU A 175 8.03 -13.08 -2.55
C LEU A 175 9.43 -12.83 -3.15
N ILE A 176 10.48 -13.37 -2.52
CA ILE A 176 11.86 -13.28 -3.06
C ILE A 176 11.96 -14.09 -4.36
N ASP A 177 11.39 -15.29 -4.40
CA ASP A 177 11.43 -16.17 -5.57
C ASP A 177 10.60 -15.63 -6.75
N GLU A 178 9.53 -14.85 -6.49
CA GLU A 178 8.82 -14.03 -7.49
C GLU A 178 9.65 -12.87 -8.04
N GLY A 179 10.84 -12.62 -7.50
CA GLY A 179 11.79 -11.61 -7.97
C GLY A 179 11.64 -10.23 -7.32
N PHE A 180 10.77 -10.06 -6.34
CA PHE A 180 10.58 -8.78 -5.67
C PHE A 180 11.79 -8.44 -4.79
N LYS A 181 12.33 -7.21 -4.98
CA LYS A 181 13.57 -6.77 -4.33
C LYS A 181 13.34 -6.05 -3.00
N TYR A 182 12.21 -5.38 -2.86
CA TYR A 182 11.89 -4.57 -1.69
C TYR A 182 10.66 -5.12 -1.00
N ILE A 183 10.88 -6.02 -0.04
CA ILE A 183 9.83 -6.65 0.75
C ILE A 183 9.88 -6.05 2.15
N VAL A 184 8.72 -5.55 2.63
CA VAL A 184 8.58 -4.88 3.92
C VAL A 184 7.57 -5.66 4.77
N PRO A 185 8.01 -6.71 5.48
CA PRO A 185 7.15 -7.40 6.42
C PRO A 185 6.87 -6.53 7.64
N ALA A 186 5.63 -6.48 8.06
CA ALA A 186 5.18 -5.75 9.23
C ALA A 186 4.31 -6.65 10.12
N GLN A 187 4.56 -6.60 11.41
CA GLN A 187 3.70 -7.25 12.39
C GLN A 187 2.36 -6.51 12.51
N ASP A 188 1.25 -7.21 12.66
CA ASP A 188 0.00 -6.61 13.08
C ASP A 188 0.12 -6.12 14.52
N PHE A 189 0.15 -4.79 14.69
CA PHE A 189 0.27 -4.16 16.01
C PHE A 189 -0.98 -4.26 16.87
N TYR A 190 -2.13 -4.61 16.28
CA TYR A 190 -3.39 -4.77 17.01
C TYR A 190 -3.63 -6.21 17.48
N ASP A 191 -2.83 -7.16 16.99
CA ASP A 191 -2.89 -8.55 17.48
C ASP A 191 -2.34 -8.65 18.90
N LYS A 192 -3.21 -9.04 19.84
CA LYS A 192 -2.89 -9.18 21.27
C LYS A 192 -2.51 -10.62 21.67
N ASN A 193 -2.44 -11.54 20.71
CA ASN A 193 -2.21 -12.96 20.97
C ASN A 193 -0.73 -13.37 20.87
N TRP A 194 0.17 -12.38 20.94
CA TRP A 194 1.60 -12.61 20.99
C TRP A 194 2.01 -13.04 22.40
N ASP A 195 2.62 -14.21 22.49
CA ASP A 195 3.23 -14.77 23.69
C ASP A 195 4.70 -15.10 23.44
N LYS A 196 5.37 -15.65 24.45
CA LYS A 196 6.79 -16.01 24.35
C LYS A 196 7.05 -17.03 23.25
N ASP A 197 6.18 -18.05 23.12
CA ASP A 197 6.35 -19.10 22.11
C ASP A 197 6.26 -18.53 20.69
N LYS A 198 5.35 -17.57 20.46
CA LYS A 198 5.22 -16.87 19.17
C LYS A 198 6.43 -15.99 18.86
N LEU A 199 7.01 -15.36 19.87
CA LEU A 199 8.24 -14.57 19.70
C LEU A 199 9.44 -15.47 19.40
N ASP A 200 9.55 -16.63 20.03
CA ASP A 200 10.61 -17.61 19.76
C ASP A 200 10.47 -18.17 18.31
N ILE A 201 9.24 -18.39 17.84
CA ILE A 201 8.96 -18.75 16.45
C ILE A 201 9.38 -17.63 15.51
N LEU A 202 8.98 -16.38 15.77
CA LEU A 202 9.35 -15.23 14.96
C LEU A 202 10.87 -15.10 14.81
N GLU A 203 11.61 -15.23 15.91
CA GLU A 203 13.07 -15.19 15.88
C GLU A 203 13.65 -16.27 14.97
N ASN A 204 13.12 -17.50 15.05
CA ASN A 204 13.55 -18.61 14.20
C ASN A 204 13.24 -18.38 12.73
N GLU A 205 12.02 -17.90 12.41
CA GLU A 205 11.63 -17.58 11.04
C GLU A 205 12.50 -16.46 10.43
N MET A 206 12.80 -15.42 11.21
CA MET A 206 13.71 -14.33 10.80
C MET A 206 15.13 -14.83 10.55
N ARG A 207 15.63 -15.81 11.32
CA ARG A 207 16.93 -16.43 11.06
C ARG A 207 16.94 -17.18 9.72
N LYS A 208 15.91 -17.97 9.43
CA LYS A 208 15.78 -18.68 8.14
C LYS A 208 15.75 -17.70 6.96
N ILE A 209 14.99 -16.60 7.07
CA ILE A 209 14.94 -15.54 6.07
C ILE A 209 16.34 -14.95 5.83
N LYS A 210 17.05 -14.61 6.91
CA LYS A 210 18.41 -14.05 6.84
C LYS A 210 19.39 -15.00 6.14
N GLU A 211 19.32 -16.28 6.43
CA GLU A 211 20.17 -17.30 5.79
C GLU A 211 19.83 -17.42 4.30
N TYR A 212 18.55 -17.51 3.97
CA TYR A 212 18.10 -17.60 2.58
C TYR A 212 18.53 -16.40 1.72
N ILE A 213 18.45 -15.17 2.26
CA ILE A 213 18.89 -13.97 1.55
C ILE A 213 20.41 -13.97 1.26
N LYS A 214 21.21 -14.61 2.13
CA LYS A 214 22.68 -14.69 1.92
C LYS A 214 23.08 -15.69 0.82
N GLU A 215 22.23 -16.65 0.52
CA GLU A 215 22.46 -17.67 -0.49
C GLU A 215 22.05 -17.23 -1.91
N LYS A 216 21.25 -16.15 -2.01
CA LYS A 216 20.79 -15.53 -3.28
C LYS A 216 21.71 -14.42 -3.74
#